data_c993cdd1f9f56ae38e7630e764236b5c
#
_entry.id   c993cdd1f9f56ae38e7630e764236b5c
#
_cell.length_a   1.000
_cell.length_b   1.000
_cell.length_c   1.000
_cell.angle_alpha   90.00
_cell.angle_beta   90.00
_cell.angle_gamma   90.00
#
_symmetry.space_group_name_H-M   'P 1'
#
loop_
_entity.id
_entity.type
_entity.pdbx_description
1 polymer ?
#
loop_
_entity_poly.entity_id
_entity_poly.type
_entity_poly.pdbx_seq_one_letter_code
_entity_poly.pdbx_strand_id
1 'polypeptide(L)'
;ETREMMPATLILSHVILKELAVIRREGEAMTYLRPDSKSQVTIEYDEQTNKPLRVHTIVVSTQHDEFILPGNGLTEKEAEERMQERIREDVRTILIPRVKARLERAGDKLAGLIGDDYILHVNPTGKFVIGGPHGDTGLTGRKIIVDTYGGRGAHGGGAFSGKDSSKVDRSAAYAARHIAKNLVAAGVADEVLVELSYA
;
A
#
# COMPACT_ATOMS: atom_id res chain seq x y z
N GLU A 1 -10.87 -7.80 11.18
CA GLU A 1 -9.92 -6.68 11.22
C GLU A 1 -10.34 -5.57 10.25
N THR A 2 -10.65 -5.89 9.00
CA THR A 2 -11.15 -4.93 8.00
C THR A 2 -12.50 -5.37 7.43
N ARG A 3 -13.25 -4.43 6.82
CA ARG A 3 -14.54 -4.73 6.15
C ARG A 3 -14.36 -5.71 5.00
N GLU A 4 -13.22 -5.66 4.34
CA GLU A 4 -12.85 -6.51 3.22
C GLU A 4 -12.42 -7.92 3.66
N MET A 5 -12.23 -8.15 4.96
CA MET A 5 -11.61 -9.36 5.52
C MET A 5 -10.24 -9.61 4.90
N MET A 6 -9.45 -8.55 4.88
CA MET A 6 -8.08 -8.49 4.37
C MET A 6 -7.17 -7.91 5.45
N PRO A 7 -5.86 -8.16 5.41
CA PRO A 7 -4.92 -7.58 6.36
C PRO A 7 -4.99 -6.05 6.39
N ALA A 8 -5.02 -5.47 7.60
CA ALA A 8 -5.08 -4.02 7.79
C ALA A 8 -3.91 -3.28 7.12
N THR A 9 -2.71 -3.86 7.19
CA THR A 9 -1.50 -3.32 6.54
C THR A 9 -1.68 -3.17 5.03
N LEU A 10 -2.27 -4.19 4.38
CA LEU A 10 -2.52 -4.18 2.94
C LEU A 10 -3.59 -3.15 2.57
N ILE A 11 -4.70 -3.10 3.30
CA ILE A 11 -5.77 -2.13 3.04
C ILE A 11 -5.27 -0.70 3.22
N LEU A 12 -4.53 -0.41 4.29
CA LEU A 12 -3.95 0.93 4.51
C LEU A 12 -2.99 1.33 3.39
N SER A 13 -2.10 0.43 2.96
CA SER A 13 -1.20 0.74 1.84
C SER A 13 -1.97 1.03 0.55
N HIS A 14 -3.04 0.30 0.26
CA HIS A 14 -3.92 0.57 -0.88
C HIS A 14 -4.66 1.90 -0.76
N VAL A 15 -5.16 2.25 0.43
CA VAL A 15 -5.88 3.53 0.64
C VAL A 15 -4.94 4.71 0.44
N ILE A 16 -3.70 4.62 0.93
CA ILE A 16 -2.65 5.64 0.71
C ILE A 16 -2.45 5.88 -0.79
N LEU A 17 -2.24 4.81 -1.58
CA LEU A 17 -2.02 4.95 -3.03
C LEU A 17 -3.26 5.44 -3.79
N LYS A 18 -4.45 5.01 -3.38
CA LYS A 18 -5.71 5.52 -3.95
C LYS A 18 -5.88 7.02 -3.71
N GLU A 19 -5.58 7.49 -2.50
CA GLU A 19 -5.67 8.91 -2.18
C GLU A 19 -4.58 9.73 -2.89
N LEU A 20 -3.35 9.22 -2.99
CA LEU A 20 -2.28 9.83 -3.77
C LEU A 20 -2.69 10.01 -5.25
N ALA A 21 -3.33 8.99 -5.82
CA ALA A 21 -3.85 9.06 -7.19
C ALA A 21 -5.00 10.06 -7.35
N VAL A 22 -5.82 10.28 -6.32
CA VAL A 22 -6.86 11.31 -6.29
C VAL A 22 -6.22 12.69 -6.32
N ILE A 23 -5.29 12.98 -5.40
CA ILE A 23 -4.55 14.24 -5.33
C ILE A 23 -3.90 14.56 -6.68
N ARG A 24 -3.23 13.58 -7.30
CA ARG A 24 -2.61 13.75 -8.62
C ARG A 24 -3.61 14.13 -9.71
N ARG A 25 -4.81 13.54 -9.71
CA ARG A 25 -5.84 13.83 -10.72
C ARG A 25 -6.55 15.16 -10.50
N GLU A 26 -6.68 15.60 -9.27
CA GLU A 26 -7.19 16.93 -8.93
C GLU A 26 -6.30 18.03 -9.48
N GLY A 27 -4.96 17.85 -9.44
CA GLY A 27 -4.00 18.78 -10.00
C GLY A 27 -3.88 20.11 -9.23
N GLU A 28 -4.41 20.19 -8.02
CA GLU A 28 -4.42 21.40 -7.19
C GLU A 28 -3.27 21.41 -6.19
N ALA A 29 -3.05 20.27 -5.52
CA ALA A 29 -1.96 20.06 -4.57
C ALA A 29 -0.98 19.02 -5.11
N MET A 30 0.29 19.09 -4.68
CA MET A 30 1.33 18.13 -5.09
C MET A 30 1.35 17.94 -6.63
N THR A 31 1.32 19.03 -7.39
CA THR A 31 1.19 19.04 -8.86
C THR A 31 2.33 18.34 -9.59
N TYR A 32 3.43 18.11 -8.89
CA TYR A 32 4.60 17.38 -9.37
C TYR A 32 4.41 15.84 -9.41
N LEU A 33 3.31 15.30 -8.85
CA LEU A 33 3.08 13.85 -8.79
C LEU A 33 2.94 13.23 -10.18
N ARG A 34 3.52 12.03 -10.34
CA ARG A 34 3.38 11.17 -11.52
C ARG A 34 2.80 9.80 -11.13
N PRO A 35 2.36 8.98 -12.11
CA PRO A 35 1.50 7.81 -11.84
C PRO A 35 2.14 6.70 -11.01
N ASP A 36 3.44 6.47 -11.13
CA ASP A 36 4.09 5.34 -10.45
C ASP A 36 4.29 5.62 -8.96
N SER A 37 3.86 4.69 -8.14
CA SER A 37 3.99 4.84 -6.70
C SER A 37 3.90 3.49 -5.97
N LYS A 38 4.53 3.43 -4.81
CA LYS A 38 4.55 2.27 -3.92
C LYS A 38 4.27 2.74 -2.50
N SER A 39 3.61 1.90 -1.70
CA SER A 39 3.49 2.14 -0.27
C SER A 39 3.62 0.85 0.53
N GLN A 40 4.08 1.00 1.75
CA GLN A 40 4.15 -0.06 2.74
C GLN A 40 3.71 0.50 4.08
N VAL A 41 2.96 -0.29 4.83
CA VAL A 41 2.52 0.06 6.19
C VAL A 41 2.92 -1.05 7.14
N THR A 42 3.53 -0.68 8.26
CA THR A 42 3.81 -1.56 9.38
C THR A 42 2.88 -1.21 10.53
N ILE A 43 2.17 -2.20 11.05
CA ILE A 43 1.27 -2.07 12.20
C ILE A 43 1.87 -2.83 13.37
N GLU A 44 1.81 -2.22 14.54
CA GLU A 44 2.10 -2.86 15.82
C GLU A 44 0.85 -3.59 16.31
N TYR A 45 1.04 -4.84 16.73
CA TYR A 45 -0.05 -5.69 17.22
C TYR A 45 0.21 -6.06 18.68
N ASP A 46 -0.87 -6.20 19.43
CA ASP A 46 -0.82 -6.77 20.78
C ASP A 46 -0.48 -8.27 20.70
N GLU A 47 0.54 -8.69 21.43
CA GLU A 47 1.08 -10.05 21.38
C GLU A 47 0.06 -11.09 21.87
N GLN A 48 -0.77 -10.75 22.85
CA GLN A 48 -1.70 -11.70 23.46
C GLN A 48 -3.01 -11.81 22.69
N THR A 49 -3.52 -10.69 22.20
CA THR A 49 -4.83 -10.62 21.54
C THR A 49 -4.75 -10.63 20.03
N ASN A 50 -3.55 -10.46 19.45
CA ASN A 50 -3.30 -10.28 18.02
C ASN A 50 -4.14 -9.13 17.38
N LYS A 51 -4.49 -8.12 18.19
CA LYS A 51 -5.24 -6.95 17.72
C LYS A 51 -4.31 -5.82 17.30
N PRO A 52 -4.62 -5.09 16.21
CA PRO A 52 -3.81 -3.95 15.80
C PRO A 52 -3.91 -2.82 16.84
N LEU A 53 -2.76 -2.28 17.24
CA LEU A 53 -2.64 -1.19 18.21
C LEU A 53 -2.48 0.17 17.51
N ARG A 54 -1.52 0.28 16.61
CA ARG A 54 -1.21 1.52 15.90
C ARG A 54 -0.41 1.27 14.62
N VAL A 55 -0.42 2.22 13.73
CA VAL A 55 0.52 2.29 12.63
C VAL A 55 1.89 2.70 13.19
N HIS A 56 2.89 1.85 13.00
CA HIS A 56 4.26 2.10 13.43
C HIS A 56 5.07 2.83 12.35
N THR A 57 5.01 2.35 11.10
CA THR A 57 5.79 2.91 10.00
C THR A 57 4.95 3.01 8.73
N ILE A 58 5.10 4.12 8.03
CA ILE A 58 4.56 4.34 6.69
C ILE A 58 5.73 4.62 5.75
N VAL A 59 5.79 3.88 4.64
CA VAL A 59 6.71 4.13 3.53
C VAL A 59 5.90 4.51 2.31
N VAL A 60 6.25 5.64 1.69
CA VAL A 60 5.66 6.08 0.41
C VAL A 60 6.79 6.37 -0.56
N SER A 61 6.78 5.71 -1.70
CA SER A 61 7.62 6.08 -2.84
C SER A 61 6.72 6.53 -3.97
N THR A 62 6.93 7.74 -4.47
CA THR A 62 6.11 8.31 -5.53
C THR A 62 6.96 8.93 -6.62
N GLN A 63 6.61 8.62 -7.86
CA GLN A 63 7.17 9.28 -9.02
C GLN A 63 6.76 10.76 -9.03
N HIS A 64 7.71 11.64 -9.38
CA HIS A 64 7.52 13.08 -9.39
C HIS A 64 8.36 13.73 -10.50
N ASP A 65 7.95 14.92 -10.91
CA ASP A 65 8.79 15.76 -11.78
C ASP A 65 9.98 16.33 -11.00
N GLU A 66 10.99 16.75 -11.72
CA GLU A 66 12.04 17.61 -11.17
C GLU A 66 11.53 19.06 -11.13
N PHE A 67 10.92 19.44 -9.99
CA PHE A 67 10.28 20.76 -9.82
C PHE A 67 11.13 21.75 -9.04
N ILE A 68 12.28 21.34 -8.49
CA ILE A 68 13.32 22.20 -7.96
C ILE A 68 14.59 21.87 -8.72
N LEU A 69 15.03 22.82 -9.54
CA LEU A 69 16.19 22.63 -10.41
C LEU A 69 17.43 23.32 -9.83
N PRO A 70 18.64 22.80 -10.12
CA PRO A 70 19.89 23.48 -9.76
C PRO A 70 20.01 24.81 -10.52
N GLY A 71 20.73 25.76 -9.96
CA GLY A 71 20.93 27.10 -10.53
C GLY A 71 20.71 28.18 -9.48
N ASN A 72 21.12 29.45 -9.81
CA ASN A 72 21.03 30.60 -8.89
C ASN A 72 21.69 30.35 -7.52
N GLY A 73 22.85 29.68 -7.53
CA GLY A 73 23.59 29.34 -6.30
C GLY A 73 23.18 28.02 -5.64
N LEU A 74 22.21 27.30 -6.19
CA LEU A 74 21.76 25.98 -5.71
C LEU A 74 22.50 24.88 -6.47
N THR A 75 23.19 24.01 -5.77
CA THR A 75 23.80 22.81 -6.33
C THR A 75 22.75 21.74 -6.65
N GLU A 76 23.10 20.76 -7.48
CA GLU A 76 22.23 19.65 -7.81
C GLU A 76 21.79 18.87 -6.54
N LYS A 77 22.73 18.62 -5.63
CA LYS A 77 22.46 17.96 -4.36
C LYS A 77 21.48 18.73 -3.48
N GLU A 78 21.70 20.05 -3.34
CA GLU A 78 20.80 20.90 -2.55
C GLU A 78 19.39 21.00 -3.17
N ALA A 79 19.31 21.03 -4.50
CA ALA A 79 18.02 21.02 -5.21
C ALA A 79 17.26 19.71 -4.93
N GLU A 80 17.95 18.56 -5.01
CA GLU A 80 17.38 17.26 -4.68
C GLU A 80 16.94 17.18 -3.21
N GLU A 81 17.78 17.60 -2.27
CA GLU A 81 17.43 17.57 -0.84
C GLU A 81 16.19 18.43 -0.53
N ARG A 82 16.10 19.64 -1.09
CA ARG A 82 14.93 20.51 -0.92
C ARG A 82 13.67 19.91 -1.56
N MET A 83 13.81 19.30 -2.71
CA MET A 83 12.71 18.64 -3.40
C MET A 83 12.18 17.45 -2.58
N GLN A 84 13.08 16.60 -2.07
CA GLN A 84 12.71 15.48 -1.23
C GLN A 84 12.07 15.93 0.10
N GLU A 85 12.58 16.99 0.71
CA GLU A 85 11.98 17.54 1.93
C GLU A 85 10.59 18.09 1.67
N ARG A 86 10.37 18.79 0.54
CA ARG A 86 9.04 19.25 0.14
C ARG A 86 8.07 18.10 -0.07
N ILE A 87 8.48 17.04 -0.76
CA ILE A 87 7.64 15.85 -0.98
C ILE A 87 7.30 15.20 0.38
N ARG A 88 8.26 15.08 1.28
CA ARG A 88 8.05 14.52 2.62
C ARG A 88 7.04 15.34 3.42
N GLU A 89 7.17 16.66 3.40
CA GLU A 89 6.25 17.56 4.10
C GLU A 89 4.84 17.48 3.50
N ASP A 90 4.71 17.50 2.18
CA ASP A 90 3.41 17.37 1.52
C ASP A 90 2.75 16.01 1.78
N VAL A 91 3.52 14.92 1.85
CA VAL A 91 2.99 13.60 2.26
C VAL A 91 2.46 13.67 3.69
N ARG A 92 3.22 14.29 4.61
CA ARG A 92 2.84 14.40 6.03
C ARG A 92 1.61 15.29 6.23
N THR A 93 1.55 16.44 5.56
CA THR A 93 0.55 17.49 5.83
C THR A 93 -0.67 17.42 4.90
N ILE A 94 -0.56 16.77 3.76
CA ILE A 94 -1.63 16.68 2.77
C ILE A 94 -2.12 15.22 2.64
N LEU A 95 -1.23 14.30 2.24
CA LEU A 95 -1.64 12.93 1.92
C LEU A 95 -2.18 12.18 3.15
N ILE A 96 -1.41 12.11 4.24
CA ILE A 96 -1.81 11.32 5.41
C ILE A 96 -3.09 11.85 6.07
N PRO A 97 -3.28 13.16 6.26
CA PRO A 97 -4.54 13.71 6.76
C PRO A 97 -5.74 13.39 5.85
N ARG A 98 -5.57 13.43 4.53
CA ARG A 98 -6.62 13.05 3.59
C ARG A 98 -6.96 11.55 3.65
N VAL A 99 -5.95 10.69 3.82
CA VAL A 99 -6.14 9.24 4.04
C VAL A 99 -6.97 9.02 5.30
N LYS A 100 -6.62 9.65 6.42
CA LYS A 100 -7.34 9.56 7.69
C LYS A 100 -8.80 10.03 7.54
N ALA A 101 -9.00 11.21 6.96
CA ALA A 101 -10.33 11.76 6.70
C ALA A 101 -11.18 10.89 5.77
N ARG A 102 -10.57 10.22 4.80
CA ARG A 102 -11.25 9.26 3.92
C ARG A 102 -11.75 8.04 4.68
N LEU A 103 -10.92 7.48 5.55
CA LEU A 103 -11.28 6.34 6.41
C LEU A 103 -12.38 6.73 7.40
N GLU A 104 -12.26 7.90 8.04
CA GLU A 104 -13.27 8.42 8.97
C GLU A 104 -14.63 8.60 8.29
N ARG A 105 -14.68 9.21 7.11
CA ARG A 105 -15.91 9.35 6.32
C ARG A 105 -16.54 8.00 5.93
N ALA A 106 -15.73 6.98 5.77
CA ALA A 106 -16.19 5.62 5.50
C ALA A 106 -16.62 4.87 6.79
N GLY A 107 -16.44 5.46 7.96
CA GLY A 107 -16.66 4.79 9.25
C GLY A 107 -15.70 3.61 9.47
N ASP A 108 -14.50 3.68 8.87
CA ASP A 108 -13.51 2.62 8.95
C ASP A 108 -12.65 2.75 10.22
N LYS A 109 -12.61 1.68 11.00
CA LYS A 109 -11.86 1.64 12.26
C LYS A 109 -10.34 1.83 12.06
N LEU A 110 -9.83 1.58 10.86
CA LEU A 110 -8.42 1.77 10.53
C LEU A 110 -7.96 3.23 10.69
N ALA A 111 -8.88 4.21 10.62
CA ALA A 111 -8.57 5.61 10.90
C ALA A 111 -7.95 5.81 12.29
N GLY A 112 -8.44 5.08 13.29
CA GLY A 112 -7.96 5.15 14.67
C GLY A 112 -6.55 4.59 14.88
N LEU A 113 -6.03 3.81 13.92
CA LEU A 113 -4.66 3.30 13.98
C LEU A 113 -3.61 4.32 13.54
N ILE A 114 -4.03 5.37 12.81
CA ILE A 114 -3.13 6.42 12.31
C ILE A 114 -3.05 7.53 13.37
N GLY A 115 -2.08 7.41 14.28
CA GLY A 115 -1.74 8.45 15.27
C GLY A 115 -0.81 9.52 14.68
N ASP A 116 -0.09 10.23 15.55
CA ASP A 116 0.89 11.26 15.15
C ASP A 116 2.35 10.78 15.33
N ASP A 117 2.54 9.61 15.92
CA ASP A 117 3.84 9.06 16.36
C ASP A 117 4.42 7.99 15.43
N TYR A 118 3.92 7.89 14.18
CA TYR A 118 4.46 6.96 13.18
C TYR A 118 5.77 7.45 12.56
N ILE A 119 6.62 6.51 12.18
CA ILE A 119 7.83 6.78 11.39
C ILE A 119 7.43 6.93 9.92
N LEU A 120 7.80 8.04 9.30
CA LEU A 120 7.51 8.31 7.89
C LEU A 120 8.78 8.28 7.04
N HIS A 121 8.81 7.38 6.06
CA HIS A 121 9.82 7.35 5.00
C HIS A 121 9.18 7.72 3.67
N VAL A 122 9.73 8.73 3.02
CA VAL A 122 9.29 9.18 1.69
C VAL A 122 10.47 9.15 0.74
N ASN A 123 10.33 8.45 -0.40
CA ASN A 123 11.38 8.24 -1.39
C ASN A 123 12.74 7.90 -0.74
N PRO A 124 12.85 6.86 0.11
CA PRO A 124 14.03 6.64 0.94
C PRO A 124 15.30 6.34 0.14
N THR A 125 15.19 6.04 -1.15
CA THR A 125 16.31 5.78 -2.06
C THR A 125 16.71 6.99 -2.91
N GLY A 126 16.13 8.16 -2.67
CA GLY A 126 16.37 9.40 -3.43
C GLY A 126 15.25 9.73 -4.43
N LYS A 127 15.57 10.56 -5.41
CA LYS A 127 14.60 11.03 -6.41
C LYS A 127 14.04 9.89 -7.26
N PHE A 128 12.74 9.99 -7.57
CA PHE A 128 12.02 9.01 -8.37
C PHE A 128 11.32 9.70 -9.55
N VAL A 129 12.10 10.04 -10.57
CA VAL A 129 11.64 10.80 -11.75
C VAL A 129 11.21 9.85 -12.87
N ILE A 130 11.97 8.78 -13.10
CA ILE A 130 11.66 7.79 -14.15
C ILE A 130 10.88 6.65 -13.52
N GLY A 131 9.66 6.42 -14.00
CA GLY A 131 8.77 5.36 -13.50
C GLY A 131 8.01 4.64 -14.61
N GLY A 132 7.15 3.70 -14.21
CA GLY A 132 6.42 2.84 -15.12
C GLY A 132 7.33 1.91 -15.94
N PRO A 133 6.87 1.40 -17.11
CA PRO A 133 7.63 0.44 -17.92
C PRO A 133 8.98 0.96 -18.41
N HIS A 134 9.16 2.27 -18.46
CA HIS A 134 10.41 2.90 -18.85
C HIS A 134 11.48 2.82 -17.76
N GLY A 135 11.05 2.89 -16.49
CA GLY A 135 11.94 2.74 -15.34
C GLY A 135 12.19 1.28 -14.96
N ASP A 136 11.14 0.47 -14.98
CA ASP A 136 11.16 -0.94 -14.59
C ASP A 136 10.08 -1.71 -15.33
N THR A 137 10.46 -2.66 -16.16
CA THR A 137 9.53 -3.50 -16.90
C THR A 137 9.06 -4.66 -16.04
N GLY A 138 7.78 -4.63 -15.65
CA GLY A 138 7.14 -5.69 -14.88
C GLY A 138 6.69 -6.88 -15.73
N LEU A 139 6.56 -8.02 -15.07
CA LEU A 139 5.94 -9.22 -15.63
C LEU A 139 4.76 -9.66 -14.74
N THR A 140 3.72 -10.20 -15.38
CA THR A 140 2.58 -10.79 -14.66
C THR A 140 3.04 -11.91 -13.73
N GLY A 141 2.52 -11.93 -12.50
CA GLY A 141 2.85 -12.96 -11.51
C GLY A 141 4.18 -12.79 -10.79
N ARG A 142 4.85 -11.64 -10.94
CA ARG A 142 6.10 -11.30 -10.22
C ARG A 142 5.86 -10.52 -8.91
N LYS A 143 4.60 -10.21 -8.57
CA LYS A 143 4.18 -9.52 -7.35
C LYS A 143 2.99 -10.22 -6.66
N ILE A 144 2.94 -11.56 -6.74
CA ILE A 144 1.81 -12.37 -6.27
C ILE A 144 1.48 -12.18 -4.78
N ILE A 145 2.46 -11.91 -3.95
CA ILE A 145 2.25 -11.64 -2.52
C ILE A 145 1.55 -10.30 -2.31
N VAL A 146 1.96 -9.27 -3.04
CA VAL A 146 1.30 -7.95 -3.02
C VAL A 146 -0.11 -8.03 -3.60
N ASP A 147 -0.31 -8.83 -4.65
CA ASP A 147 -1.60 -9.03 -5.32
C ASP A 147 -2.63 -9.77 -4.43
N THR A 148 -2.17 -10.44 -3.38
CA THR A 148 -3.01 -11.25 -2.47
C THR A 148 -3.10 -10.64 -1.08
N TYR A 149 -2.31 -11.11 -0.12
CA TYR A 149 -2.45 -10.76 1.30
C TYR A 149 -1.28 -9.96 1.86
N GLY A 150 -0.35 -9.49 1.02
CA GLY A 150 0.78 -8.66 1.44
C GLY A 150 1.79 -9.36 2.37
N GLY A 151 1.79 -10.69 2.41
CA GLY A 151 2.67 -11.51 3.26
C GLY A 151 2.06 -11.95 4.59
N ARG A 152 0.87 -11.46 4.96
CA ARG A 152 0.17 -11.93 6.18
C ARG A 152 -0.34 -13.38 6.00
N GLY A 153 -0.93 -13.69 4.85
CA GLY A 153 -1.38 -15.04 4.49
C GLY A 153 -0.39 -15.75 3.58
N ALA A 154 -0.37 -17.07 3.62
CA ALA A 154 0.41 -17.91 2.74
C ALA A 154 -0.08 -17.82 1.28
N HIS A 155 0.77 -18.21 0.34
CA HIS A 155 0.47 -18.25 -1.09
C HIS A 155 1.06 -19.51 -1.72
N GLY A 156 0.31 -20.17 -2.60
CA GLY A 156 0.75 -21.39 -3.31
C GLY A 156 1.80 -21.15 -4.40
N GLY A 157 2.10 -19.91 -4.77
CA GLY A 157 3.14 -19.54 -5.73
C GLY A 157 2.66 -19.31 -7.16
N GLY A 158 1.44 -19.70 -7.50
CA GLY A 158 0.88 -19.55 -8.85
C GLY A 158 0.29 -18.16 -9.12
N ALA A 159 0.61 -17.55 -10.27
CA ALA A 159 -0.06 -16.35 -10.74
C ALA A 159 -1.50 -16.67 -11.16
N PHE A 160 -2.43 -15.70 -10.99
CA PHE A 160 -3.84 -15.86 -11.38
C PHE A 160 -4.15 -15.34 -12.77
N SER A 161 -3.49 -14.26 -13.18
CA SER A 161 -3.72 -13.63 -14.47
C SER A 161 -3.42 -14.57 -15.64
N GLY A 162 -4.26 -14.52 -16.68
CA GLY A 162 -4.13 -15.34 -17.87
C GLY A 162 -4.55 -16.81 -17.71
N LYS A 163 -5.09 -17.18 -16.55
CA LYS A 163 -5.59 -18.54 -16.25
C LYS A 163 -7.11 -18.58 -16.25
N ASP A 164 -7.67 -19.62 -16.81
CA ASP A 164 -9.10 -19.94 -16.73
C ASP A 164 -9.42 -20.81 -15.51
N SER A 165 -10.69 -21.19 -15.32
CA SER A 165 -11.15 -21.96 -14.17
C SER A 165 -10.62 -23.40 -14.13
N SER A 166 -10.08 -23.93 -15.23
CA SER A 166 -9.47 -25.27 -15.27
C SER A 166 -8.09 -25.29 -14.58
N LYS A 167 -7.50 -24.13 -14.34
CA LYS A 167 -6.18 -24.00 -13.71
C LYS A 167 -6.31 -23.95 -12.20
N VAL A 168 -5.85 -25.00 -11.53
CA VAL A 168 -6.02 -25.19 -10.08
C VAL A 168 -5.37 -24.09 -9.24
N ASP A 169 -4.19 -23.57 -9.62
CA ASP A 169 -3.57 -22.45 -8.94
C ASP A 169 -4.52 -21.28 -8.71
N ARG A 170 -5.41 -21.03 -9.67
CA ARG A 170 -6.41 -19.97 -9.58
C ARG A 170 -7.70 -20.45 -8.93
N SER A 171 -8.30 -21.53 -9.41
CA SER A 171 -9.60 -22.01 -8.94
C SER A 171 -9.53 -22.46 -7.48
N ALA A 172 -8.48 -23.17 -7.06
CA ALA A 172 -8.29 -23.57 -5.68
C ALA A 172 -8.03 -22.35 -4.76
N ALA A 173 -7.25 -21.36 -5.19
CA ALA A 173 -7.03 -20.14 -4.42
C ALA A 173 -8.35 -19.37 -4.19
N TYR A 174 -9.21 -19.28 -5.19
CA TYR A 174 -10.53 -18.64 -5.06
C TYR A 174 -11.47 -19.44 -4.16
N ALA A 175 -11.46 -20.77 -4.26
CA ALA A 175 -12.24 -21.63 -3.38
C ALA A 175 -11.76 -21.52 -1.92
N ALA A 176 -10.45 -21.56 -1.67
CA ALA A 176 -9.86 -21.35 -0.35
C ALA A 176 -10.24 -19.99 0.24
N ARG A 177 -10.17 -18.92 -0.56
CA ARG A 177 -10.62 -17.57 -0.17
C ARG A 177 -12.11 -17.57 0.20
N HIS A 178 -12.95 -18.19 -0.60
CA HIS A 178 -14.39 -18.29 -0.34
C HIS A 178 -14.67 -18.99 1.00
N ILE A 179 -14.02 -20.12 1.26
CA ILE A 179 -14.17 -20.88 2.51
C ILE A 179 -13.71 -20.01 3.70
N ALA A 180 -12.50 -19.49 3.67
CA ALA A 180 -11.93 -18.68 4.75
C ALA A 180 -12.80 -17.46 5.06
N LYS A 181 -13.25 -16.75 4.03
CA LYS A 181 -14.09 -15.54 4.19
C LYS A 181 -15.45 -15.87 4.83
N ASN A 182 -16.08 -16.99 4.47
CA ASN A 182 -17.35 -17.38 5.06
C ASN A 182 -17.19 -17.80 6.53
N LEU A 183 -16.10 -18.49 6.88
CA LEU A 183 -15.83 -18.86 8.28
C LEU A 183 -15.63 -17.63 9.17
N VAL A 184 -14.86 -16.66 8.71
CA VAL A 184 -14.67 -15.38 9.44
C VAL A 184 -15.99 -14.60 9.52
N ALA A 185 -16.75 -14.51 8.43
CA ALA A 185 -18.04 -13.81 8.41
C ALA A 185 -19.08 -14.45 9.33
N ALA A 186 -19.03 -15.77 9.51
CA ALA A 186 -19.89 -16.51 10.44
C ALA A 186 -19.45 -16.40 11.91
N GLY A 187 -18.32 -15.72 12.20
CA GLY A 187 -17.80 -15.60 13.56
C GLY A 187 -17.19 -16.87 14.12
N VAL A 188 -16.82 -17.83 13.26
CA VAL A 188 -16.18 -19.09 13.69
C VAL A 188 -14.77 -18.84 14.19
N ALA A 189 -14.05 -17.90 13.57
CA ALA A 189 -12.72 -17.48 13.96
C ALA A 189 -12.45 -16.05 13.50
N ASP A 190 -11.50 -15.37 14.14
CA ASP A 190 -11.07 -14.03 13.77
C ASP A 190 -10.16 -14.01 12.53
N GLU A 191 -9.40 -15.08 12.32
CA GLU A 191 -8.49 -15.28 11.20
C GLU A 191 -8.49 -16.76 10.79
N VAL A 192 -8.52 -17.04 9.49
CA VAL A 192 -8.54 -18.41 8.95
C VAL A 192 -7.59 -18.52 7.77
N LEU A 193 -6.71 -19.51 7.80
CA LEU A 193 -5.90 -19.94 6.68
C LEU A 193 -6.43 -21.26 6.13
N VAL A 194 -6.72 -21.33 4.84
CA VAL A 194 -7.17 -22.54 4.15
C VAL A 194 -6.16 -22.92 3.09
N GLU A 195 -5.68 -24.15 3.17
CA GLU A 195 -4.82 -24.75 2.16
C GLU A 195 -5.58 -25.87 1.45
N LEU A 196 -5.50 -25.89 0.13
CA LEU A 196 -6.01 -26.98 -0.70
C LEU A 196 -4.84 -27.68 -1.36
N SER A 197 -4.65 -28.95 -1.02
CA SER A 197 -3.68 -29.84 -1.65
C SER A 197 -4.38 -30.78 -2.62
N TYR A 198 -3.77 -31.02 -3.76
CA TYR A 198 -4.31 -31.92 -4.79
C TYR A 198 -3.15 -32.73 -5.42
N ALA A 199 -3.48 -33.92 -5.87
CA ALA A 199 -2.56 -34.85 -6.51
C ALA A 199 -3.05 -35.24 -7.93
#